data_7e80839f8b2b2513be80db7e50e51860
#
_entry.id   7e80839f8b2b2513be80db7e50e51860
#
_cell.length_a   1.000
_cell.length_b   1.000
_cell.length_c   1.000
_cell.angle_alpha   90.00
_cell.angle_beta   90.00
_cell.angle_gamma   90.00
#
_symmetry.space_group_name_H-M   'P 1'
#
loop_
_entity.id
_entity.type
_entity.pdbx_description
1 polymer ?
#
loop_
_entity_poly.entity_id
_entity_poly.type
_entity_poly.pdbx_seq_one_letter_code
_entity_poly.pdbx_strand_id
1 'polypeptide(L)'
;GDIGIFSFEQSKAMTSGEGGIITTNNKHYYQDLVALINLGRGPDNKKNKKIIGWNFRMSEFHAAVLMAQLNRFPSQLEEKVKNIALFESLLDEMNGIDYIHQDKRISRSGGFLFTLKYNSRFFDLIPLSIFAKALRAEGVLVRTRDLSYNSPEVVNYLRKENIKPYCPNADIVVKEVLLTIPHHVFLGNVDDIHNIFNAILKVKNNIKELKGYSIASKVKSKLLNIISI
;
A
#
# COMPACT_ATOMS: atom_id res chain seq x y z
N GLY A 1 -2.71 -17.92 -13.42
CA GLY A 1 -2.20 -18.81 -12.37
C GLY A 1 -3.24 -19.83 -11.96
N ASP A 2 -2.86 -20.79 -11.13
CA ASP A 2 -3.72 -21.90 -10.70
C ASP A 2 -4.67 -21.49 -9.57
N ILE A 3 -4.27 -20.49 -8.78
CA ILE A 3 -5.02 -19.97 -7.63
C ILE A 3 -4.97 -18.44 -7.64
N GLY A 4 -6.11 -17.79 -7.49
CA GLY A 4 -6.24 -16.35 -7.24
C GLY A 4 -6.61 -16.11 -5.78
N ILE A 5 -6.01 -15.08 -5.16
CA ILE A 5 -6.27 -14.71 -3.76
C ILE A 5 -6.59 -13.23 -3.70
N PHE A 6 -7.71 -12.86 -3.06
CA PHE A 6 -8.13 -11.49 -2.87
C PHE A 6 -8.42 -11.23 -1.40
N SER A 7 -7.97 -10.09 -0.90
CA SER A 7 -8.20 -9.63 0.47
C SER A 7 -9.33 -8.62 0.50
N PHE A 8 -10.17 -8.68 1.52
CA PHE A 8 -11.25 -7.74 1.81
C PHE A 8 -11.04 -7.02 3.16
N GLU A 9 -9.78 -6.98 3.60
CA GLU A 9 -9.38 -6.21 4.78
C GLU A 9 -9.71 -4.72 4.59
N GLN A 10 -9.89 -3.98 5.68
CA GLN A 10 -10.42 -2.60 5.71
C GLN A 10 -9.75 -1.61 4.75
N SER A 11 -8.46 -1.77 4.44
CA SER A 11 -7.71 -0.86 3.56
C SER A 11 -7.86 -1.17 2.07
N LYS A 12 -8.54 -2.26 1.70
CA LYS A 12 -8.66 -2.70 0.30
C LYS A 12 -9.68 -1.89 -0.48
N ALA A 13 -9.50 -1.87 -1.81
CA ALA A 13 -10.39 -1.14 -2.71
C ALA A 13 -11.84 -1.63 -2.67
N MET A 14 -12.05 -2.89 -2.33
CA MET A 14 -13.32 -3.48 -1.98
C MET A 14 -13.14 -4.19 -0.64
N THR A 15 -13.93 -3.82 0.36
CA THR A 15 -13.71 -4.29 1.74
C THR A 15 -15.02 -4.70 2.42
N SER A 16 -14.91 -5.65 3.36
CA SER A 16 -15.93 -5.96 4.36
C SER A 16 -15.41 -5.79 5.80
N GLY A 17 -14.33 -5.01 5.97
CA GLY A 17 -13.60 -4.90 7.23
C GLY A 17 -12.53 -5.96 7.34
N GLU A 18 -12.93 -7.23 7.29
CA GLU A 18 -12.06 -8.41 7.24
C GLU A 18 -12.60 -9.41 6.23
N GLY A 19 -11.73 -10.27 5.72
CA GLY A 19 -12.12 -11.37 4.84
C GLY A 19 -11.20 -11.56 3.65
N GLY A 20 -11.50 -12.58 2.86
CA GLY A 20 -10.79 -12.91 1.63
C GLY A 20 -11.57 -13.91 0.80
N ILE A 21 -11.17 -14.02 -0.46
CA ILE A 21 -11.69 -15.05 -1.37
C ILE A 21 -10.53 -15.73 -2.09
N ILE A 22 -10.68 -17.02 -2.32
CA ILE A 22 -9.76 -17.80 -3.10
C ILE A 22 -10.51 -18.33 -4.32
N THR A 23 -9.93 -18.18 -5.50
CA THR A 23 -10.50 -18.65 -6.76
C THR A 23 -9.56 -19.68 -7.42
N THR A 24 -10.13 -20.74 -7.97
CA THR A 24 -9.39 -21.73 -8.75
C THR A 24 -10.31 -22.47 -9.73
N ASN A 25 -9.78 -22.87 -10.87
CA ASN A 25 -10.45 -23.77 -11.81
C ASN A 25 -10.09 -25.26 -11.56
N ASN A 26 -9.19 -25.53 -10.62
CA ASN A 26 -8.76 -26.89 -10.30
C ASN A 26 -9.63 -27.48 -9.19
N LYS A 27 -10.36 -28.55 -9.52
CA LYS A 27 -11.28 -29.21 -8.58
C LYS A 27 -10.58 -29.80 -7.35
N HIS A 28 -9.34 -30.28 -7.49
CA HIS A 28 -8.59 -30.80 -6.34
C HIS A 28 -8.21 -29.67 -5.39
N TYR A 29 -7.69 -28.56 -5.91
CA TYR A 29 -7.39 -27.40 -5.08
C TYR A 29 -8.64 -26.85 -4.40
N TYR A 30 -9.78 -26.79 -5.11
CA TYR A 30 -11.05 -26.38 -4.50
C TYR A 30 -11.43 -27.25 -3.30
N GLN A 31 -11.36 -28.59 -3.43
CA GLN A 31 -11.69 -29.51 -2.35
C GLN A 31 -10.78 -29.34 -1.13
N ASP A 32 -9.48 -29.19 -1.37
CA ASP A 32 -8.48 -29.02 -0.31
C ASP A 32 -8.61 -27.65 0.36
N LEU A 33 -8.84 -26.58 -0.41
CA LEU A 33 -9.04 -25.23 0.10
C LEU A 33 -10.31 -25.14 0.97
N VAL A 34 -11.41 -25.75 0.55
CA VAL A 34 -12.63 -25.83 1.37
C VAL A 34 -12.35 -26.55 2.68
N ALA A 35 -11.60 -27.65 2.66
CA ALA A 35 -11.25 -28.37 3.87
C ALA A 35 -10.32 -27.55 4.79
N LEU A 36 -9.35 -26.82 4.23
CA LEU A 36 -8.46 -25.94 5.00
C LEU A 36 -9.22 -24.83 5.75
N ILE A 37 -10.20 -24.19 5.11
CA ILE A 37 -10.97 -23.10 5.72
C ILE A 37 -12.11 -23.57 6.63
N ASN A 38 -12.52 -24.86 6.54
CA ASN A 38 -13.70 -25.40 7.19
C ASN A 38 -13.38 -26.57 8.14
N LEU A 39 -12.40 -26.41 9.02
CA LEU A 39 -12.07 -27.40 10.07
C LEU A 39 -11.74 -28.80 9.55
N GLY A 40 -11.16 -28.92 8.37
CA GLY A 40 -10.85 -30.17 7.71
C GLY A 40 -12.05 -30.86 7.02
N ARG A 41 -13.17 -30.13 6.82
CA ARG A 41 -14.36 -30.67 6.14
C ARG A 41 -14.40 -30.19 4.70
N GLY A 42 -14.54 -31.14 3.77
CA GLY A 42 -14.67 -30.85 2.34
C GLY A 42 -16.03 -30.24 1.97
N PRO A 43 -16.29 -30.02 0.65
CA PRO A 43 -17.53 -29.44 0.16
C PRO A 43 -18.81 -30.23 0.50
N ASP A 44 -18.69 -31.54 0.68
CA ASP A 44 -19.75 -32.45 1.12
C ASP A 44 -19.95 -32.50 2.64
N ASN A 45 -19.27 -31.61 3.37
CA ASN A 45 -19.18 -31.51 4.83
C ASN A 45 -18.58 -32.77 5.51
N LYS A 46 -18.01 -33.71 4.75
CA LYS A 46 -17.30 -34.85 5.29
C LYS A 46 -15.87 -34.50 5.65
N LYS A 47 -15.37 -35.09 6.72
CA LYS A 47 -14.00 -34.85 7.20
C LYS A 47 -12.97 -35.40 6.20
N ASN A 48 -12.09 -34.53 5.70
CA ASN A 48 -10.91 -34.95 4.95
C ASN A 48 -9.81 -35.38 5.93
N LYS A 49 -9.51 -36.68 6.00
CA LYS A 49 -8.53 -37.23 6.95
C LYS A 49 -7.09 -36.77 6.69
N LYS A 50 -6.82 -36.19 5.53
CA LYS A 50 -5.47 -35.76 5.11
C LYS A 50 -5.19 -34.29 5.41
N ILE A 51 -6.23 -33.48 5.74
CA ILE A 51 -6.11 -32.02 5.88
C ILE A 51 -6.48 -31.61 7.30
N ILE A 52 -5.56 -30.92 7.95
CA ILE A 52 -5.82 -30.17 9.19
C ILE A 52 -6.26 -28.78 8.78
N GLY A 53 -7.53 -28.47 8.99
CA GLY A 53 -8.13 -27.19 8.64
C GLY A 53 -8.44 -26.33 9.86
N TRP A 54 -8.61 -25.04 9.60
CA TRP A 54 -8.94 -24.01 10.58
C TRP A 54 -10.33 -23.44 10.33
N ASN A 55 -10.81 -22.59 11.21
CA ASN A 55 -12.05 -21.85 11.00
C ASN A 55 -11.77 -20.51 10.35
N PHE A 56 -11.61 -20.49 9.04
CA PHE A 56 -11.43 -19.30 8.22
C PHE A 56 -12.67 -18.97 7.38
N ARG A 57 -13.83 -19.46 7.78
CA ARG A 57 -15.08 -19.16 7.09
C ARG A 57 -15.43 -17.70 7.26
N MET A 58 -15.75 -17.03 6.15
CA MET A 58 -16.31 -15.68 6.19
C MET A 58 -17.69 -15.72 6.84
N SER A 59 -18.03 -14.72 7.66
CA SER A 59 -19.38 -14.60 8.20
C SER A 59 -20.34 -14.05 7.14
N GLU A 60 -21.64 -14.39 7.26
CA GLU A 60 -22.70 -13.88 6.38
C GLU A 60 -22.81 -12.35 6.42
N PHE A 61 -22.50 -11.71 7.56
CA PHE A 61 -22.46 -10.24 7.67
C PHE A 61 -21.38 -9.64 6.77
N HIS A 62 -20.16 -10.18 6.78
CA HIS A 62 -19.10 -9.74 5.89
C HIS A 62 -19.45 -9.99 4.42
N ALA A 63 -20.06 -11.12 4.12
CA ALA A 63 -20.52 -11.44 2.76
C ALA A 63 -21.59 -10.46 2.28
N ALA A 64 -22.55 -10.10 3.11
CA ALA A 64 -23.58 -9.11 2.79
C ALA A 64 -22.99 -7.72 2.50
N VAL A 65 -22.03 -7.28 3.30
CA VAL A 65 -21.28 -6.03 3.06
C VAL A 65 -20.55 -6.09 1.72
N LEU A 66 -19.87 -7.22 1.41
CA LEU A 66 -19.17 -7.38 0.15
C LEU A 66 -20.10 -7.36 -1.07
N MET A 67 -21.29 -7.92 -0.97
CA MET A 67 -22.28 -7.85 -2.05
C MET A 67 -22.65 -6.39 -2.36
N ALA A 68 -22.87 -5.56 -1.33
CA ALA A 68 -23.12 -4.13 -1.52
C ALA A 68 -21.90 -3.40 -2.12
N GLN A 69 -20.70 -3.74 -1.68
CA GLN A 69 -19.45 -3.17 -2.23
C GLN A 69 -19.23 -3.57 -3.69
N LEU A 70 -19.48 -4.84 -4.03
CA LEU A 70 -19.34 -5.35 -5.40
C LEU A 70 -20.25 -4.59 -6.39
N ASN A 71 -21.46 -4.27 -5.98
CA ASN A 71 -22.40 -3.50 -6.81
C ASN A 71 -21.91 -2.08 -7.12
N ARG A 72 -21.16 -1.46 -6.18
CA ARG A 72 -20.60 -0.10 -6.34
C ARG A 72 -19.23 -0.09 -7.01
N PHE A 73 -18.49 -1.19 -6.93
CA PHE A 73 -17.10 -1.26 -7.32
C PHE A 73 -16.85 -0.86 -8.79
N PRO A 74 -17.65 -1.25 -9.79
CA PRO A 74 -17.42 -0.84 -11.18
C PRO A 74 -17.43 0.67 -11.38
N SER A 75 -18.43 1.39 -10.85
CA SER A 75 -18.49 2.86 -10.98
C SER A 75 -17.38 3.56 -10.21
N GLN A 76 -17.05 3.09 -9.01
CA GLN A 76 -15.92 3.61 -8.24
C GLN A 76 -14.58 3.38 -8.96
N LEU A 77 -14.43 2.26 -9.65
CA LEU A 77 -13.22 1.99 -10.42
C LEU A 77 -13.09 2.92 -11.63
N GLU A 78 -14.18 3.20 -12.32
CA GLU A 78 -14.20 4.17 -13.44
C GLU A 78 -13.79 5.56 -12.99
N GLU A 79 -14.34 6.03 -11.86
CA GLU A 79 -13.98 7.33 -11.29
C GLU A 79 -12.50 7.38 -10.89
N LYS A 80 -12.00 6.35 -10.21
CA LYS A 80 -10.57 6.24 -9.87
C LYS A 80 -9.67 6.27 -11.10
N VAL A 81 -10.02 5.54 -12.15
CA VAL A 81 -9.21 5.51 -13.39
C VAL A 81 -9.13 6.89 -14.03
N LYS A 82 -10.24 7.64 -14.08
CA LYS A 82 -10.24 9.02 -14.60
C LYS A 82 -9.37 9.95 -13.75
N ASN A 83 -9.53 9.90 -12.44
CA ASN A 83 -8.80 10.76 -11.51
C ASN A 83 -7.30 10.41 -11.46
N ILE A 84 -6.94 9.14 -11.58
CA ILE A 84 -5.54 8.71 -11.69
C ILE A 84 -4.95 9.23 -13.00
N ALA A 85 -5.64 9.10 -14.13
CA ALA A 85 -5.15 9.60 -15.40
C ALA A 85 -4.96 11.13 -15.40
N LEU A 86 -5.87 11.88 -14.78
CA LEU A 86 -5.70 13.32 -14.56
C LEU A 86 -4.47 13.61 -13.71
N PHE A 87 -4.29 12.89 -12.59
CA PHE A 87 -3.16 13.12 -11.72
C PHE A 87 -1.82 12.76 -12.38
N GLU A 88 -1.78 11.68 -13.17
CA GLU A 88 -0.62 11.30 -13.98
C GLU A 88 -0.25 12.43 -14.97
N SER A 89 -1.23 12.97 -15.71
CA SER A 89 -0.98 14.07 -16.66
C SER A 89 -0.43 15.34 -15.99
N LEU A 90 -0.90 15.65 -14.77
CA LEU A 90 -0.37 16.78 -14.00
C LEU A 90 1.06 16.52 -13.51
N LEU A 91 1.37 15.28 -13.11
CA LEU A 91 2.72 14.90 -12.69
C LEU A 91 3.74 14.89 -13.83
N ASP A 92 3.31 14.54 -15.05
CA ASP A 92 4.18 14.52 -16.24
C ASP A 92 4.75 15.92 -16.55
N GLU A 93 4.08 16.98 -16.11
CA GLU A 93 4.56 18.36 -16.24
C GLU A 93 5.57 18.77 -15.16
N MET A 94 5.80 17.90 -14.14
CA MET A 94 6.60 18.23 -12.98
C MET A 94 7.90 17.43 -12.87
N ASN A 95 9.04 18.10 -12.79
CA ASN A 95 10.32 17.46 -12.52
C ASN A 95 10.47 17.04 -11.05
N GLY A 96 11.02 15.84 -10.84
CA GLY A 96 11.45 15.36 -9.53
C GLY A 96 10.43 14.49 -8.80
N ILE A 97 9.19 14.45 -9.26
CA ILE A 97 8.22 13.43 -8.90
C ILE A 97 7.83 12.68 -10.17
N ASP A 98 7.90 11.38 -10.10
CA ASP A 98 7.44 10.46 -11.12
C ASP A 98 6.51 9.43 -10.43
N TYR A 99 5.96 8.48 -11.13
CA TYR A 99 5.07 7.45 -10.57
C TYR A 99 5.40 6.07 -11.17
N ILE A 100 4.81 5.02 -10.62
CA ILE A 100 4.94 3.68 -11.19
C ILE A 100 3.94 3.55 -12.32
N HIS A 101 4.44 3.55 -13.55
CA HIS A 101 3.62 3.34 -14.74
C HIS A 101 3.05 1.94 -14.79
N GLN A 102 1.78 1.85 -15.19
CA GLN A 102 1.14 0.56 -15.37
C GLN A 102 1.77 -0.19 -16.56
N ASP A 103 2.05 -1.49 -16.38
CA ASP A 103 2.50 -2.35 -17.46
C ASP A 103 1.45 -2.42 -18.58
N LYS A 104 1.87 -2.25 -19.82
CA LYS A 104 0.97 -2.23 -21.00
C LYS A 104 0.16 -3.51 -21.19
N ARG A 105 0.56 -4.63 -20.58
CA ARG A 105 -0.18 -5.91 -20.58
C ARG A 105 -1.37 -5.91 -19.63
N ILE A 106 -1.44 -4.95 -18.70
CA ILE A 106 -2.54 -4.82 -17.75
C ILE A 106 -3.65 -4.04 -18.42
N SER A 107 -4.75 -4.69 -18.74
CA SER A 107 -5.91 -4.06 -19.36
C SER A 107 -6.66 -3.13 -18.39
N ARG A 108 -6.70 -3.45 -17.08
CA ARG A 108 -7.36 -2.66 -16.06
C ARG A 108 -6.72 -2.89 -14.69
N SER A 109 -6.31 -1.82 -14.02
CA SER A 109 -5.80 -1.87 -12.65
C SER A 109 -6.92 -1.65 -11.64
N GLY A 110 -6.87 -2.34 -10.50
CA GLY A 110 -7.76 -2.10 -9.36
C GLY A 110 -7.47 -0.79 -8.61
N GLY A 111 -6.35 -0.12 -8.93
CA GLY A 111 -5.97 1.18 -8.35
C GLY A 111 -5.86 1.14 -6.82
N PHE A 112 -5.23 0.10 -6.25
CA PHE A 112 -5.16 -0.05 -4.78
C PHE A 112 -4.26 1.00 -4.11
N LEU A 113 -3.10 1.27 -4.69
CA LEU A 113 -2.17 2.29 -4.24
C LEU A 113 -1.60 3.02 -5.45
N PHE A 114 -1.60 4.33 -5.39
CA PHE A 114 -0.83 5.14 -6.33
C PHE A 114 0.55 5.39 -5.74
N THR A 115 1.60 5.03 -6.46
CA THR A 115 2.97 5.08 -5.95
C THR A 115 3.77 6.14 -6.68
N LEU A 116 4.16 7.17 -5.95
CA LEU A 116 5.05 8.23 -6.41
C LEU A 116 6.51 7.81 -6.22
N LYS A 117 7.36 8.21 -7.15
CA LYS A 117 8.81 8.13 -7.09
C LYS A 117 9.38 9.53 -6.86
N TYR A 118 9.97 9.74 -5.70
CA TYR A 118 10.58 11.00 -5.29
C TYR A 118 12.06 11.02 -5.66
N ASN A 119 12.54 12.12 -6.24
CA ASN A 119 13.94 12.33 -6.51
C ASN A 119 14.45 13.58 -5.77
N SER A 120 15.13 13.37 -4.65
CA SER A 120 15.60 14.43 -3.76
C SER A 120 16.49 15.48 -4.44
N ARG A 121 17.14 15.15 -5.57
CA ARG A 121 17.99 16.10 -6.34
C ARG A 121 17.22 17.31 -6.84
N PHE A 122 15.92 17.17 -7.09
CA PHE A 122 15.03 18.25 -7.51
C PHE A 122 14.39 19.00 -6.33
N PHE A 123 14.71 18.60 -5.10
CA PHE A 123 14.14 19.13 -3.86
C PHE A 123 15.23 19.49 -2.85
N ASP A 124 16.33 20.07 -3.32
CA ASP A 124 17.44 20.55 -2.49
C ASP A 124 17.97 19.47 -1.51
N LEU A 125 17.96 18.21 -1.93
CA LEU A 125 18.37 17.02 -1.15
C LEU A 125 17.58 16.85 0.16
N ILE A 126 16.37 17.37 0.26
CA ILE A 126 15.47 17.14 1.38
C ILE A 126 15.13 15.64 1.45
N PRO A 127 15.25 14.99 2.62
CA PRO A 127 14.89 13.59 2.77
C PRO A 127 13.41 13.33 2.49
N LEU A 128 13.08 12.17 1.89
CA LEU A 128 11.71 11.73 1.63
C LEU A 128 10.80 11.85 2.86
N SER A 129 11.31 11.49 4.04
CA SER A 129 10.55 11.56 5.29
C SER A 129 10.12 12.97 5.67
N ILE A 130 10.93 13.99 5.37
CA ILE A 130 10.62 15.40 5.60
C ILE A 130 9.63 15.89 4.55
N PHE A 131 9.85 15.57 3.29
CA PHE A 131 8.92 15.88 2.19
C PHE A 131 7.52 15.30 2.46
N ALA A 132 7.45 14.01 2.86
CA ALA A 132 6.20 13.36 3.22
C ALA A 132 5.50 14.01 4.43
N LYS A 133 6.25 14.51 5.42
CA LYS A 133 5.68 15.26 6.55
C LYS A 133 5.09 16.59 6.10
N ALA A 134 5.78 17.30 5.21
CA ALA A 134 5.28 18.54 4.66
C ALA A 134 3.98 18.34 3.87
N LEU A 135 3.92 17.33 3.02
CA LEU A 135 2.69 16.97 2.29
C LEU A 135 1.52 16.65 3.23
N ARG A 136 1.79 15.90 4.30
CA ARG A 136 0.75 15.61 5.31
C ARG A 136 0.28 16.86 6.05
N ALA A 137 1.18 17.81 6.30
CA ALA A 137 0.82 19.11 6.89
C ALA A 137 -0.04 19.96 5.95
N GLU A 138 0.10 19.81 4.63
CA GLU A 138 -0.76 20.41 3.62
C GLU A 138 -2.07 19.59 3.39
N GLY A 139 -2.34 18.57 4.18
CA GLY A 139 -3.55 17.77 4.09
C GLY A 139 -3.49 16.59 3.10
N VAL A 140 -2.37 16.37 2.42
CA VAL A 140 -2.24 15.25 1.47
C VAL A 140 -2.01 13.94 2.21
N LEU A 141 -2.88 12.98 1.96
CA LEU A 141 -2.76 11.65 2.56
C LEU A 141 -1.69 10.82 1.84
N VAL A 142 -0.44 10.96 2.29
CA VAL A 142 0.69 10.18 1.79
C VAL A 142 1.26 9.28 2.87
N ARG A 143 1.74 8.11 2.48
CA ARG A 143 2.38 7.13 3.37
C ARG A 143 3.77 6.80 2.87
N THR A 144 4.74 6.81 3.77
CA THR A 144 6.03 6.14 3.61
C THR A 144 5.88 4.69 4.04
N ARG A 145 6.71 3.81 3.51
CA ARG A 145 6.72 2.40 3.88
C ARG A 145 7.98 2.09 4.68
N ASP A 146 7.83 1.22 5.65
CA ASP A 146 8.95 0.53 6.28
C ASP A 146 8.98 -0.91 5.77
N LEU A 147 10.18 -1.47 5.69
CA LEU A 147 10.35 -2.87 5.34
C LEU A 147 10.14 -3.71 6.61
N SER A 148 9.21 -4.64 6.54
CA SER A 148 8.83 -5.47 7.69
C SER A 148 10.02 -6.24 8.30
N TYR A 149 11.01 -6.62 7.49
CA TYR A 149 12.21 -7.31 7.99
C TYR A 149 13.19 -6.39 8.74
N ASN A 150 12.96 -5.07 8.76
CA ASN A 150 13.74 -4.10 9.53
C ASN A 150 13.09 -3.76 10.88
N SER A 151 11.94 -4.37 11.22
CA SER A 151 11.38 -4.19 12.56
C SER A 151 12.30 -4.84 13.61
N PRO A 152 12.41 -4.27 14.82
CA PRO A 152 13.28 -4.82 15.87
C PRO A 152 13.00 -6.30 16.18
N GLU A 153 11.73 -6.70 16.15
CA GLU A 153 11.29 -8.07 16.43
C GLU A 153 11.80 -9.03 15.36
N VAL A 154 11.60 -8.67 14.08
CA VAL A 154 12.06 -9.49 12.94
C VAL A 154 13.58 -9.54 12.89
N VAL A 155 14.27 -8.41 13.11
CA VAL A 155 15.74 -8.37 13.16
C VAL A 155 16.28 -9.27 14.27
N ASN A 156 15.68 -9.26 15.46
CA ASN A 156 16.08 -10.12 16.56
C ASN A 156 15.83 -11.60 16.27
N TYR A 157 14.70 -11.93 15.65
CA TYR A 157 14.40 -13.29 15.20
C TYR A 157 15.43 -13.77 14.18
N LEU A 158 15.66 -13.00 13.12
CA LEU A 158 16.63 -13.34 12.07
C LEU A 158 18.06 -13.54 12.60
N ARG A 159 18.47 -12.71 13.58
CA ARG A 159 19.77 -12.88 14.24
C ARG A 159 19.88 -14.21 15.00
N LYS A 160 18.81 -14.64 15.68
CA LYS A 160 18.79 -15.94 16.38
C LYS A 160 18.94 -17.11 15.41
N GLU A 161 18.36 -16.97 14.22
CA GLU A 161 18.43 -17.97 13.15
C GLU A 161 19.69 -17.85 12.27
N ASN A 162 20.64 -16.98 12.64
CA ASN A 162 21.84 -16.68 11.82
C ASN A 162 21.52 -16.19 10.40
N ILE A 163 20.35 -15.59 10.19
CA ILE A 163 19.94 -15.03 8.92
C ILE A 163 20.31 -13.54 8.88
N LYS A 164 21.09 -13.14 7.89
CA LYS A 164 21.40 -11.72 7.62
C LYS A 164 20.67 -11.30 6.36
N PRO A 165 19.53 -10.60 6.48
CA PRO A 165 18.83 -10.10 5.30
C PRO A 165 19.72 -9.04 4.62
N TYR A 166 19.88 -9.16 3.32
CA TYR A 166 20.64 -8.20 2.51
C TYR A 166 19.80 -7.81 1.28
N CYS A 167 19.07 -6.72 1.42
CA CYS A 167 18.18 -6.19 0.37
C CYS A 167 18.43 -4.68 0.15
N PRO A 168 19.65 -4.26 -0.23
CA PRO A 168 20.05 -2.84 -0.26
C PRO A 168 19.19 -2.01 -1.20
N ASN A 169 18.79 -2.55 -2.35
CA ASN A 169 17.91 -1.86 -3.29
C ASN A 169 16.52 -1.61 -2.72
N ALA A 170 15.95 -2.58 -2.01
CA ALA A 170 14.67 -2.41 -1.35
C ALA A 170 14.75 -1.36 -0.22
N ASP A 171 15.83 -1.36 0.55
CA ASP A 171 16.09 -0.36 1.59
C ASP A 171 16.14 1.06 1.04
N ILE A 172 16.91 1.28 -0.04
CA ILE A 172 17.03 2.58 -0.68
C ILE A 172 15.66 3.03 -1.23
N VAL A 173 15.02 2.16 -1.99
CA VAL A 173 13.74 2.47 -2.65
C VAL A 173 12.67 2.87 -1.62
N VAL A 174 12.55 2.14 -0.53
CA VAL A 174 11.52 2.40 0.48
C VAL A 174 11.84 3.64 1.31
N LYS A 175 13.12 3.86 1.69
CA LYS A 175 13.51 4.97 2.55
C LYS A 175 13.65 6.31 1.83
N GLU A 176 14.03 6.28 0.54
CA GLU A 176 14.47 7.47 -0.17
C GLU A 176 13.60 7.82 -1.40
N VAL A 177 12.83 6.87 -1.93
CA VAL A 177 12.17 7.04 -3.23
C VAL A 177 10.65 6.97 -3.15
N LEU A 178 10.07 5.98 -2.45
CA LEU A 178 8.65 5.68 -2.60
C LEU A 178 7.75 6.38 -1.59
N LEU A 179 6.72 7.06 -2.14
CA LEU A 179 5.54 7.54 -1.42
C LEU A 179 4.30 6.87 -1.99
N THR A 180 3.33 6.52 -1.16
CA THR A 180 2.07 5.96 -1.63
C THR A 180 0.89 6.83 -1.25
N ILE A 181 -0.05 6.99 -2.18
CA ILE A 181 -1.37 7.60 -1.98
C ILE A 181 -2.39 6.47 -1.99
N PRO A 182 -3.24 6.31 -0.96
CA PRO A 182 -4.23 5.26 -0.91
C PRO A 182 -5.37 5.49 -1.91
N HIS A 183 -5.97 4.40 -2.39
CA HIS A 183 -6.95 4.40 -3.49
C HIS A 183 -8.17 5.29 -3.28
N HIS A 184 -8.62 5.46 -2.03
CA HIS A 184 -9.84 6.19 -1.73
C HIS A 184 -9.70 7.70 -1.99
N VAL A 185 -8.47 8.21 -2.01
CA VAL A 185 -8.18 9.61 -2.38
C VAL A 185 -8.63 9.90 -3.82
N PHE A 186 -8.54 8.91 -4.70
CA PHE A 186 -8.96 9.03 -6.11
C PHE A 186 -10.46 8.80 -6.33
N LEU A 187 -11.26 8.68 -5.26
CA LEU A 187 -12.72 8.68 -5.30
C LEU A 187 -13.33 10.08 -5.09
N GLY A 188 -12.48 11.09 -4.86
CA GLY A 188 -12.88 12.49 -4.79
C GLY A 188 -13.23 13.06 -6.16
N ASN A 189 -13.56 14.34 -6.19
CA ASN A 189 -13.82 15.07 -7.43
C ASN A 189 -12.53 15.59 -8.08
N VAL A 190 -12.65 16.22 -9.25
CA VAL A 190 -11.53 16.80 -10.01
C VAL A 190 -10.76 17.85 -9.21
N ASP A 191 -11.46 18.68 -8.43
CA ASP A 191 -10.82 19.72 -7.61
C ASP A 191 -9.96 19.11 -6.51
N ASP A 192 -10.37 17.96 -5.94
CA ASP A 192 -9.58 17.22 -4.95
C ASP A 192 -8.25 16.77 -5.55
N ILE A 193 -8.25 16.33 -6.81
CA ILE A 193 -7.03 15.90 -7.51
C ILE A 193 -6.10 17.11 -7.77
N HIS A 194 -6.66 18.23 -8.21
CA HIS A 194 -5.89 19.46 -8.37
C HIS A 194 -5.34 19.98 -7.02
N ASN A 195 -6.09 19.87 -5.95
CA ASN A 195 -5.66 20.28 -4.61
C ASN A 195 -4.45 19.44 -4.15
N ILE A 196 -4.45 18.12 -4.39
CA ILE A 196 -3.30 17.28 -4.09
C ILE A 196 -2.07 17.72 -4.89
N PHE A 197 -2.22 17.93 -6.19
CA PHE A 197 -1.14 18.38 -7.04
C PHE A 197 -0.61 19.76 -6.62
N ASN A 198 -1.51 20.71 -6.35
CA ASN A 198 -1.16 22.04 -5.88
C ASN A 198 -0.41 22.01 -4.53
N ALA A 199 -0.77 21.12 -3.64
CA ALA A 199 -0.05 20.92 -2.38
C ALA A 199 1.39 20.39 -2.63
N ILE A 200 1.58 19.50 -3.58
CA ILE A 200 2.91 19.02 -4.00
C ILE A 200 3.73 20.19 -4.57
N LEU A 201 3.14 21.00 -5.47
CA LEU A 201 3.78 22.18 -6.02
C LEU A 201 4.14 23.21 -4.95
N LYS A 202 3.22 23.46 -4.01
CA LYS A 202 3.47 24.38 -2.88
C LYS A 202 4.67 23.95 -2.07
N VAL A 203 4.75 22.65 -1.68
CA VAL A 203 5.89 22.11 -0.94
C VAL A 203 7.17 22.22 -1.76
N LYS A 204 7.13 21.92 -3.06
CA LYS A 204 8.28 22.05 -3.96
C LYS A 204 8.78 23.49 -4.04
N ASN A 205 7.89 24.44 -4.25
CA ASN A 205 8.24 25.86 -4.42
C ASN A 205 8.80 26.49 -3.13
N ASN A 206 8.41 25.96 -1.96
CA ASN A 206 8.88 26.41 -0.65
C ASN A 206 9.90 25.46 -0.02
N ILE A 207 10.56 24.61 -0.83
CA ILE A 207 11.44 23.54 -0.34
C ILE A 207 12.59 24.04 0.54
N LYS A 208 13.05 25.27 0.32
CA LYS A 208 14.13 25.88 1.10
C LYS A 208 13.77 26.05 2.58
N GLU A 209 12.50 26.29 2.90
CA GLU A 209 12.02 26.42 4.27
C GLU A 209 12.17 25.12 5.07
N LEU A 210 12.15 23.96 4.37
CA LEU A 210 12.32 22.65 4.99
C LEU A 210 13.76 22.32 5.37
N LYS A 211 14.76 23.07 4.90
CA LYS A 211 16.19 22.83 5.24
C LYS A 211 16.47 22.96 6.74
N GLY A 212 15.93 24.02 7.35
CA GLY A 212 16.06 24.24 8.80
C GLY A 212 15.44 23.12 9.62
N TYR A 213 14.27 22.63 9.19
CA TYR A 213 13.57 21.51 9.83
C TYR A 213 14.33 20.18 9.71
N SER A 214 14.97 19.93 8.57
CA SER A 214 15.80 18.76 8.33
C SER A 214 17.03 18.71 9.26
N ILE A 215 17.69 19.83 9.47
CA ILE A 215 18.84 19.96 10.38
C ILE A 215 18.41 19.73 11.83
N ALA A 216 17.32 20.37 12.26
CA ALA A 216 16.78 20.21 13.62
C ALA A 216 16.35 18.77 13.92
N SER A 217 15.76 18.06 12.96
CA SER A 217 15.38 16.66 13.13
C SER A 217 16.58 15.72 13.25
N LYS A 218 17.67 15.98 12.52
CA LYS A 218 18.95 15.23 12.64
C LYS A 218 19.62 15.46 13.98
N VAL A 219 19.59 16.68 14.50
CA VAL A 219 20.15 17.02 15.83
C VAL A 219 19.33 16.34 16.92
N LYS A 220 18.01 16.39 16.85
CA LYS A 220 17.11 15.73 17.82
C LYS A 220 17.31 14.20 17.84
N SER A 221 17.43 13.54 16.68
CA SER A 221 17.69 12.10 16.62
C SER A 221 19.04 11.72 17.19
N LYS A 222 20.10 12.52 16.97
CA LYS A 222 21.42 12.30 17.59
C LYS A 222 21.37 12.46 19.11
N LEU A 223 20.67 13.46 19.63
CA LEU A 223 20.51 13.68 21.07
C LEU A 223 19.75 12.53 21.75
N LEU A 224 18.68 12.03 21.14
CA LEU A 224 17.94 10.88 21.65
C LEU A 224 18.77 9.60 21.71
N ASN A 225 19.64 9.38 20.73
CA ASN A 225 20.56 8.23 20.74
C ASN A 225 21.69 8.36 21.79
N ILE A 226 21.98 9.56 22.28
CA ILE A 226 22.97 9.80 23.35
C ILE A 226 22.34 9.60 24.75
N ILE A 227 21.01 9.89 24.87
CA ILE A 227 20.29 9.78 26.14
C ILE A 227 19.77 8.34 26.39
N SER A 228 19.76 7.48 25.38
CA SER A 228 19.32 6.07 25.46
C SER A 228 20.48 5.08 25.70
N ILE A 229 21.65 5.55 26.15
CA ILE A 229 22.75 4.78 26.70
C ILE A 229 22.75 4.97 28.23
#